data_041d61828e24776000274671ff45b23c
#
_entry.id   041d61828e24776000274671ff45b23c
#
_cell.length_a   1.000
_cell.length_b   1.000
_cell.length_c   1.000
_cell.angle_alpha   90.00
_cell.angle_beta   90.00
_cell.angle_gamma   90.00
#
_symmetry.space_group_name_H-M   'P 1'
#
loop_
_entity.id
_entity.type
_entity.pdbx_description
1 polymer ?
#
loop_
_entity_poly.entity_id
_entity_poly.type
_entity_poly.pdbx_seq_one_letter_code
_entity_poly.pdbx_strand_id
1 'polypeptide(L)'
;MNFAQRMSLATDNPVDALVRFEDVKKSYDGINFVVKDLNLDVFRGEFLTMLGPSGSGKTTTLMMLGGFEQPTLGHILLDGKPVERLPPEKRNIGFVFQNYALFPHMTVAENVAFPLRYRGITGAAAKEKVRQALGRVSLDALGDRRPAQLSGGQQQRVALARTLVFEPSLVLMDEPLGALDKQLRERMQIEIKQLQTSLGITMVYVTHDQSEALTMSDRIAVFHDGRIQQLADPKTLYDEPSNRFVASFIGENNTMPCTLLGREGGVAIARMADGTTLKAAGANVSGTGANISVSVRPENISLAGKGVRAGLNRFSGKARDVFFLGDHMRLSVEAFGGQLVTARIPARQARHFALGEDVVLECGISECRLLEA
;
A
#
# COMPACT_ATOMS: atom_id res chain seq x y z
N MET A 1 -13.42 -9.60 16.43
CA MET A 1 -12.09 -9.05 16.81
C MET A 1 -11.38 -8.74 15.51
N ASN A 2 -11.02 -7.46 15.26
CA ASN A 2 -10.32 -7.08 14.03
C ASN A 2 -8.83 -7.47 14.11
N PHE A 3 -8.10 -7.43 12.97
CA PHE A 3 -6.69 -7.81 12.89
C PHE A 3 -5.81 -7.00 13.88
N ALA A 4 -6.04 -5.69 14.02
CA ALA A 4 -5.32 -4.83 14.96
C ALA A 4 -5.50 -5.26 16.44
N GLN A 5 -6.70 -5.73 16.82
CA GLN A 5 -6.95 -6.28 18.15
C GLN A 5 -6.26 -7.63 18.37
N ARG A 6 -6.10 -8.44 17.31
CA ARG A 6 -5.33 -9.69 17.39
C ARG A 6 -3.83 -9.42 17.51
N MET A 7 -3.30 -8.45 16.74
CA MET A 7 -1.88 -8.05 16.81
C MET A 7 -1.50 -7.49 18.18
N SER A 8 -2.36 -6.69 18.83
CA SER A 8 -2.07 -6.15 20.18
C SER A 8 -1.98 -7.25 21.26
N LEU A 9 -2.54 -8.43 20.99
CA LEU A 9 -2.47 -9.61 21.88
C LEU A 9 -1.34 -10.58 21.50
N ALA A 10 -0.71 -10.41 20.31
CA ALA A 10 0.26 -11.35 19.73
C ALA A 10 1.71 -10.84 19.78
N THR A 11 2.00 -9.77 20.53
CA THR A 11 3.34 -9.14 20.57
C THR A 11 4.48 -10.03 21.12
N ASP A 12 4.20 -11.24 21.59
CA ASP A 12 5.21 -12.14 22.15
C ASP A 12 5.26 -13.56 21.52
N ASN A 13 4.57 -13.82 20.39
CA ASN A 13 4.58 -15.17 19.82
C ASN A 13 4.87 -15.16 18.30
N PRO A 14 6.09 -15.56 17.85
CA PRO A 14 6.44 -15.66 16.43
C PRO A 14 5.70 -16.82 15.70
N VAL A 15 4.72 -17.45 16.34
CA VAL A 15 4.11 -18.74 15.92
C VAL A 15 2.98 -18.60 14.91
N ASP A 16 2.49 -17.38 14.59
CA ASP A 16 1.28 -17.23 13.76
C ASP A 16 1.52 -16.73 12.32
N ALA A 17 2.75 -16.75 11.85
CA ALA A 17 3.06 -16.44 10.45
C ALA A 17 2.60 -17.59 9.55
N LEU A 18 1.65 -17.32 8.64
CA LEU A 18 1.25 -18.26 7.59
C LEU A 18 2.33 -18.38 6.51
N VAL A 19 2.93 -17.24 6.11
CA VAL A 19 4.02 -17.19 5.14
C VAL A 19 5.22 -16.53 5.79
N ARG A 20 6.41 -17.07 5.50
CA ARG A 20 7.69 -16.43 5.86
C ARG A 20 8.64 -16.49 4.70
N PHE A 21 9.20 -15.33 4.35
CA PHE A 21 10.34 -15.19 3.47
C PHE A 21 11.60 -15.01 4.32
N GLU A 22 12.62 -15.84 4.09
CA GLU A 22 13.89 -15.83 4.82
C GLU A 22 15.04 -15.60 3.82
N ASP A 23 15.63 -14.41 3.88
CA ASP A 23 16.76 -13.95 3.05
C ASP A 23 16.57 -14.22 1.54
N VAL A 24 15.32 -14.07 1.06
CA VAL A 24 14.98 -14.42 -0.31
C VAL A 24 15.56 -13.41 -1.29
N LYS A 25 16.24 -13.96 -2.33
CA LYS A 25 16.77 -13.19 -3.47
C LYS A 25 16.33 -13.82 -4.77
N LYS A 26 16.10 -12.98 -5.78
CA LYS A 26 15.81 -13.42 -7.15
C LYS A 26 16.65 -12.67 -8.15
N SER A 27 17.34 -13.42 -9.00
CA SER A 27 18.00 -12.93 -10.21
C SER A 27 17.56 -13.80 -11.39
N TYR A 28 17.43 -13.19 -12.58
CA TYR A 28 17.15 -13.89 -13.84
C TYR A 28 18.40 -14.11 -14.68
N ASP A 29 19.43 -13.29 -14.49
CA ASP A 29 20.70 -13.33 -15.24
C ASP A 29 21.88 -13.81 -14.40
N GLY A 30 21.66 -14.09 -13.12
CA GLY A 30 22.70 -14.50 -12.17
C GLY A 30 23.58 -13.35 -11.65
N ILE A 31 23.37 -12.13 -12.12
CA ILE A 31 24.17 -10.94 -11.78
C ILE A 31 23.31 -9.89 -11.05
N ASN A 32 22.19 -9.52 -11.67
CA ASN A 32 21.32 -8.47 -11.16
C ASN A 32 20.16 -9.07 -10.35
N PHE A 33 20.03 -8.65 -9.11
CA PHE A 33 18.94 -9.09 -8.25
C PHE A 33 17.74 -8.16 -8.36
N VAL A 34 16.59 -8.69 -8.80
CA VAL A 34 15.30 -7.98 -8.83
C VAL A 34 14.57 -8.03 -7.50
N VAL A 35 14.89 -9.02 -6.65
CA VAL A 35 14.50 -9.09 -5.23
C VAL A 35 15.76 -9.32 -4.43
N LYS A 36 15.96 -8.50 -3.40
CA LYS A 36 17.22 -8.40 -2.63
C LYS A 36 16.93 -8.54 -1.13
N ASP A 37 17.49 -9.57 -0.50
CA ASP A 37 17.44 -9.77 0.96
C ASP A 37 16.03 -9.63 1.56
N LEU A 38 15.03 -10.26 0.91
CA LEU A 38 13.64 -10.15 1.34
C LEU A 38 13.41 -11.01 2.59
N ASN A 39 13.07 -10.34 3.70
CA ASN A 39 12.59 -10.92 4.93
C ASN A 39 11.21 -10.35 5.21
N LEU A 40 10.17 -11.21 5.26
CA LEU A 40 8.78 -10.78 5.40
C LEU A 40 7.93 -11.90 5.97
N ASP A 41 7.23 -11.62 7.06
CA ASP A 41 6.18 -12.48 7.60
C ASP A 41 4.80 -11.98 7.19
N VAL A 42 3.92 -12.90 6.75
CA VAL A 42 2.49 -12.66 6.51
C VAL A 42 1.71 -13.46 7.53
N PHE A 43 0.87 -12.79 8.31
CA PHE A 43 0.14 -13.42 9.40
C PHE A 43 -1.22 -13.99 8.93
N ARG A 44 -1.75 -14.95 9.70
CA ARG A 44 -3.06 -15.55 9.38
C ARG A 44 -4.18 -14.52 9.48
N GLY A 45 -5.04 -14.50 8.46
CA GLY A 45 -6.17 -13.55 8.36
C GLY A 45 -5.75 -12.11 8.08
N GLU A 46 -4.47 -11.87 7.76
CA GLU A 46 -3.95 -10.56 7.37
C GLU A 46 -4.28 -10.22 5.92
N PHE A 47 -4.54 -8.96 5.65
CA PHE A 47 -4.49 -8.36 4.33
C PHE A 47 -3.18 -7.58 4.19
N LEU A 48 -2.17 -8.19 3.60
CA LEU A 48 -0.87 -7.57 3.35
C LEU A 48 -0.82 -7.02 1.91
N THR A 49 -0.46 -5.75 1.75
CA THR A 49 -0.21 -5.18 0.43
C THR A 49 1.28 -4.95 0.18
N MET A 50 1.76 -5.40 -0.97
CA MET A 50 3.06 -5.04 -1.54
C MET A 50 2.84 -3.84 -2.47
N LEU A 51 3.31 -2.67 -2.08
CA LEU A 51 3.13 -1.40 -2.79
C LEU A 51 4.47 -0.87 -3.29
N GLY A 52 4.52 -0.29 -4.49
CA GLY A 52 5.75 0.31 -5.00
C GLY A 52 5.69 0.57 -6.51
N PRO A 53 6.68 1.25 -7.09
CA PRO A 53 6.75 1.52 -8.52
C PRO A 53 6.90 0.22 -9.34
N SER A 54 6.62 0.31 -10.64
CA SER A 54 6.85 -0.80 -11.57
C SER A 54 8.33 -1.23 -11.54
N GLY A 55 8.59 -2.53 -11.61
CA GLY A 55 9.95 -3.08 -11.58
C GLY A 55 10.59 -3.17 -10.19
N SER A 56 9.89 -2.84 -9.10
CA SER A 56 10.46 -2.91 -7.74
C SER A 56 10.51 -4.31 -7.12
N GLY A 57 10.10 -5.36 -7.84
CA GLY A 57 10.19 -6.77 -7.38
C GLY A 57 8.90 -7.37 -6.81
N LYS A 58 7.79 -6.61 -6.71
CA LYS A 58 6.51 -7.06 -6.12
C LYS A 58 5.91 -8.30 -6.79
N THR A 59 5.62 -8.19 -8.10
CA THR A 59 5.06 -9.29 -8.90
C THR A 59 5.99 -10.51 -8.87
N THR A 60 7.31 -10.32 -8.97
CA THR A 60 8.28 -11.41 -8.85
C THR A 60 8.18 -12.11 -7.50
N THR A 61 8.05 -11.34 -6.40
CA THR A 61 7.85 -11.89 -5.05
C THR A 61 6.55 -12.67 -4.96
N LEU A 62 5.47 -12.13 -5.53
CA LEU A 62 4.17 -12.81 -5.57
C LEU A 62 4.24 -14.12 -6.38
N MET A 63 4.92 -14.11 -7.54
CA MET A 63 5.12 -15.29 -8.39
C MET A 63 5.96 -16.36 -7.69
N MET A 64 6.98 -15.99 -6.93
CA MET A 64 7.76 -16.93 -6.12
C MET A 64 6.89 -17.58 -5.04
N LEU A 65 6.04 -16.81 -4.35
CA LEU A 65 5.10 -17.35 -3.37
C LEU A 65 4.04 -18.25 -4.00
N GLY A 66 3.53 -17.86 -5.18
CA GLY A 66 2.57 -18.66 -5.95
C GLY A 66 3.13 -19.94 -6.57
N GLY A 67 4.46 -20.08 -6.64
CA GLY A 67 5.14 -21.26 -7.22
C GLY A 67 5.34 -21.20 -8.73
N PHE A 68 5.10 -20.06 -9.35
CA PHE A 68 5.37 -19.82 -10.78
C PHE A 68 6.83 -19.47 -11.05
N GLU A 69 7.56 -19.01 -10.01
CA GLU A 69 8.97 -18.70 -10.03
C GLU A 69 9.68 -19.35 -8.85
N GLN A 70 10.97 -19.62 -8.98
CA GLN A 70 11.79 -20.11 -7.87
C GLN A 70 12.72 -18.99 -7.38
N PRO A 71 12.93 -18.85 -6.05
CA PRO A 71 13.98 -17.97 -5.54
C PRO A 71 15.35 -18.45 -6.00
N THR A 72 16.28 -17.50 -6.20
CA THR A 72 17.67 -17.83 -6.48
C THR A 72 18.40 -18.22 -5.20
N LEU A 73 18.09 -17.54 -4.09
CA LEU A 73 18.62 -17.80 -2.75
C LEU A 73 17.53 -17.58 -1.71
N GLY A 74 17.73 -18.15 -0.52
CA GLY A 74 16.80 -18.03 0.61
C GLY A 74 15.66 -19.04 0.56
N HIS A 75 14.73 -18.92 1.53
CA HIS A 75 13.64 -19.86 1.72
C HIS A 75 12.29 -19.18 1.78
N ILE A 76 11.25 -19.88 1.30
CA ILE A 76 9.85 -19.48 1.43
C ILE A 76 9.14 -20.58 2.18
N LEU A 77 8.62 -20.24 3.35
CA LEU A 77 7.87 -21.17 4.19
C LEU A 77 6.37 -20.85 4.11
N LEU A 78 5.55 -21.85 3.95
CA LEU A 78 4.09 -21.80 4.08
C LEU A 78 3.69 -22.76 5.20
N ASP A 79 3.05 -22.23 6.23
CA ASP A 79 2.70 -23.01 7.43
C ASP A 79 3.92 -23.74 8.04
N GLY A 80 5.06 -23.02 8.12
CA GLY A 80 6.33 -23.55 8.61
C GLY A 80 7.03 -24.56 7.71
N LYS A 81 6.48 -24.87 6.51
CA LYS A 81 7.05 -25.84 5.58
C LYS A 81 7.65 -25.15 4.35
N PRO A 82 8.85 -25.54 3.90
CA PRO A 82 9.46 -24.99 2.70
C PRO A 82 8.64 -25.34 1.45
N VAL A 83 8.34 -24.33 0.63
CA VAL A 83 7.49 -24.49 -0.56
C VAL A 83 8.17 -24.11 -1.87
N GLU A 84 9.40 -23.65 -1.86
CA GLU A 84 10.10 -23.17 -3.05
C GLU A 84 10.19 -24.21 -4.17
N ARG A 85 10.21 -25.51 -3.83
CA ARG A 85 10.25 -26.63 -4.80
C ARG A 85 8.87 -27.20 -5.12
N LEU A 86 7.82 -26.74 -4.44
CA LEU A 86 6.46 -27.21 -4.71
C LEU A 86 5.86 -26.41 -5.88
N PRO A 87 5.28 -27.12 -6.88
CA PRO A 87 4.56 -26.45 -7.96
C PRO A 87 3.26 -25.81 -7.45
N PRO A 88 2.68 -24.85 -8.20
CA PRO A 88 1.51 -24.06 -7.75
C PRO A 88 0.33 -24.88 -7.24
N GLU A 89 -0.01 -25.97 -7.95
CA GLU A 89 -1.18 -26.82 -7.63
C GLU A 89 -1.04 -27.57 -6.29
N LYS A 90 0.18 -27.68 -5.74
CA LYS A 90 0.45 -28.34 -4.46
C LYS A 90 0.53 -27.38 -3.26
N ARG A 91 0.48 -26.06 -3.49
CA ARG A 91 0.60 -25.06 -2.43
C ARG A 91 -0.72 -24.69 -1.74
N ASN A 92 -1.86 -25.15 -2.27
CA ASN A 92 -3.21 -24.74 -1.80
C ASN A 92 -3.41 -23.23 -1.69
N ILE A 93 -2.84 -22.48 -2.62
CA ILE A 93 -2.90 -21.02 -2.74
C ILE A 93 -3.86 -20.67 -3.88
N GLY A 94 -4.73 -19.68 -3.66
CA GLY A 94 -5.54 -19.09 -4.70
C GLY A 94 -4.82 -17.95 -5.37
N PHE A 95 -4.97 -17.78 -6.69
CA PHE A 95 -4.32 -16.72 -7.44
C PHE A 95 -5.31 -15.96 -8.34
N VAL A 96 -5.33 -14.62 -8.22
CA VAL A 96 -6.05 -13.71 -9.11
C VAL A 96 -5.02 -12.92 -9.92
N PHE A 97 -4.96 -13.18 -11.22
CA PHE A 97 -4.06 -12.49 -12.16
C PHE A 97 -4.62 -11.14 -12.58
N GLN A 98 -3.78 -10.25 -13.03
CA GLN A 98 -4.12 -8.89 -13.50
C GLN A 98 -5.21 -8.88 -14.59
N ASN A 99 -5.19 -9.84 -15.50
CA ASN A 99 -6.17 -10.01 -16.58
C ASN A 99 -7.30 -10.99 -16.24
N TYR A 100 -7.46 -11.34 -14.93
CA TYR A 100 -8.42 -12.30 -14.40
C TYR A 100 -8.23 -13.75 -14.90
N ALA A 101 -7.58 -13.97 -16.03
CA ALA A 101 -7.32 -15.27 -16.67
C ALA A 101 -8.57 -16.19 -16.71
N LEU A 102 -9.75 -15.61 -17.03
CA LEU A 102 -10.97 -16.38 -17.21
C LEU A 102 -10.91 -17.16 -18.54
N PHE A 103 -11.43 -18.38 -18.51
CA PHE A 103 -11.56 -19.21 -19.70
C PHE A 103 -12.74 -18.69 -20.55
N PRO A 104 -12.50 -18.08 -21.75
CA PRO A 104 -13.56 -17.38 -22.49
C PRO A 104 -14.61 -18.33 -23.08
N HIS A 105 -14.26 -19.61 -23.29
CA HIS A 105 -15.13 -20.65 -23.83
C HIS A 105 -16.01 -21.32 -22.76
N MET A 106 -15.73 -21.09 -21.50
CA MET A 106 -16.48 -21.65 -20.36
C MET A 106 -17.49 -20.62 -19.83
N THR A 107 -18.59 -21.12 -19.26
CA THR A 107 -19.54 -20.31 -18.49
C THR A 107 -18.91 -19.83 -17.18
N VAL A 108 -19.58 -18.93 -16.48
CA VAL A 108 -19.20 -18.47 -15.12
C VAL A 108 -19.13 -19.67 -14.16
N ALA A 109 -20.17 -20.52 -14.14
CA ALA A 109 -20.19 -21.69 -13.27
C ALA A 109 -19.08 -22.69 -13.60
N GLU A 110 -18.77 -22.90 -14.87
CA GLU A 110 -17.66 -23.77 -15.31
C GLU A 110 -16.29 -23.19 -14.94
N ASN A 111 -16.08 -21.88 -15.08
CA ASN A 111 -14.86 -21.20 -14.62
C ASN A 111 -14.66 -21.39 -13.12
N VAL A 112 -15.71 -21.20 -12.32
CA VAL A 112 -15.63 -21.37 -10.87
C VAL A 112 -15.43 -22.85 -10.49
N ALA A 113 -16.05 -23.78 -11.21
CA ALA A 113 -15.89 -25.22 -10.97
C ALA A 113 -14.51 -25.76 -11.37
N PHE A 114 -13.77 -25.07 -12.22
CA PHE A 114 -12.53 -25.58 -12.82
C PHE A 114 -11.50 -26.08 -11.79
N PRO A 115 -11.16 -25.34 -10.70
CA PRO A 115 -10.19 -25.81 -9.73
C PRO A 115 -10.64 -27.05 -8.94
N LEU A 116 -11.95 -27.28 -8.82
CA LEU A 116 -12.49 -28.42 -8.09
C LEU A 116 -12.22 -29.74 -8.82
N ARG A 117 -12.18 -29.72 -10.17
CA ARG A 117 -11.87 -30.91 -10.98
C ARG A 117 -10.49 -31.48 -10.66
N TYR A 118 -9.48 -30.63 -10.51
CA TYR A 118 -8.11 -31.01 -10.15
C TYR A 118 -7.98 -31.53 -8.71
N ARG A 119 -8.99 -31.26 -7.87
CA ARG A 119 -9.08 -31.73 -6.49
C ARG A 119 -9.98 -32.93 -6.34
N GLY A 120 -10.47 -33.52 -7.46
CA GLY A 120 -11.36 -34.68 -7.45
C GLY A 120 -12.79 -34.41 -6.96
N ILE A 121 -13.18 -33.15 -6.83
CA ILE A 121 -14.52 -32.73 -6.39
C ILE A 121 -15.39 -32.56 -7.63
N THR A 122 -16.41 -33.43 -7.78
CA THR A 122 -17.29 -33.48 -8.96
C THR A 122 -18.76 -33.64 -8.56
N GLY A 123 -19.67 -33.64 -9.54
CA GLY A 123 -21.09 -33.94 -9.33
C GLY A 123 -21.83 -32.92 -8.45
N ALA A 124 -22.70 -33.40 -7.57
CA ALA A 124 -23.54 -32.52 -6.72
C ALA A 124 -22.72 -31.67 -5.74
N ALA A 125 -21.63 -32.24 -5.19
CA ALA A 125 -20.74 -31.55 -4.27
C ALA A 125 -20.05 -30.33 -4.96
N ALA A 126 -19.59 -30.47 -6.20
CA ALA A 126 -19.03 -29.36 -6.96
C ALA A 126 -20.07 -28.30 -7.26
N LYS A 127 -21.29 -28.67 -7.66
CA LYS A 127 -22.39 -27.74 -7.94
C LYS A 127 -22.72 -26.88 -6.70
N GLU A 128 -22.79 -27.50 -5.53
CA GLU A 128 -23.09 -26.80 -4.28
C GLU A 128 -21.96 -25.82 -3.89
N LYS A 129 -20.70 -26.23 -3.99
CA LYS A 129 -19.56 -25.32 -3.75
C LYS A 129 -19.55 -24.13 -4.73
N VAL A 130 -19.84 -24.37 -6.01
CA VAL A 130 -19.95 -23.32 -7.02
C VAL A 130 -21.09 -22.35 -6.68
N ARG A 131 -22.26 -22.84 -6.32
CA ARG A 131 -23.40 -22.03 -5.90
C ARG A 131 -23.04 -21.13 -4.71
N GLN A 132 -22.41 -21.71 -3.68
CA GLN A 132 -21.96 -20.96 -2.51
C GLN A 132 -20.89 -19.90 -2.87
N ALA A 133 -19.91 -20.25 -3.71
CA ALA A 133 -18.87 -19.31 -4.13
C ALA A 133 -19.44 -18.14 -4.94
N LEU A 134 -20.40 -18.41 -5.84
CA LEU A 134 -21.10 -17.36 -6.58
C LEU A 134 -21.96 -16.47 -5.66
N GLY A 135 -22.63 -17.04 -4.67
CA GLY A 135 -23.38 -16.29 -3.67
C GLY A 135 -22.51 -15.34 -2.85
N ARG A 136 -21.30 -15.77 -2.46
CA ARG A 136 -20.34 -14.93 -1.71
C ARG A 136 -19.92 -13.66 -2.46
N VAL A 137 -19.98 -13.68 -3.79
CA VAL A 137 -19.61 -12.55 -4.65
C VAL A 137 -20.80 -11.90 -5.36
N SER A 138 -22.05 -12.26 -4.96
CA SER A 138 -23.31 -11.73 -5.51
C SER A 138 -23.46 -11.94 -7.02
N LEU A 139 -23.11 -13.14 -7.51
CA LEU A 139 -23.23 -13.55 -8.91
C LEU A 139 -24.14 -14.77 -9.13
N ASP A 140 -25.06 -15.07 -8.20
CA ASP A 140 -25.94 -16.27 -8.24
C ASP A 140 -26.70 -16.42 -9.56
N ALA A 141 -27.20 -15.30 -10.11
CA ALA A 141 -28.00 -15.28 -11.33
C ALA A 141 -27.19 -15.33 -12.64
N LEU A 142 -25.85 -15.33 -12.56
CA LEU A 142 -25.00 -15.19 -13.75
C LEU A 142 -24.22 -16.46 -14.11
N GLY A 143 -24.55 -17.60 -13.49
CA GLY A 143 -23.81 -18.86 -13.64
C GLY A 143 -23.69 -19.36 -15.08
N ASP A 144 -24.71 -19.16 -15.93
CA ASP A 144 -24.76 -19.61 -17.30
C ASP A 144 -24.14 -18.65 -18.32
N ARG A 145 -23.78 -17.42 -17.89
CA ARG A 145 -23.13 -16.44 -18.77
C ARG A 145 -21.70 -16.81 -19.06
N ARG A 146 -21.17 -16.29 -20.18
CA ARG A 146 -19.75 -16.37 -20.53
C ARG A 146 -19.04 -15.08 -20.16
N PRO A 147 -17.71 -15.07 -19.95
CA PRO A 147 -16.93 -13.88 -19.60
C PRO A 147 -17.18 -12.67 -20.49
N ALA A 148 -17.32 -12.86 -21.81
CA ALA A 148 -17.60 -11.78 -22.76
C ALA A 148 -18.96 -11.06 -22.54
N GLN A 149 -19.86 -11.64 -21.75
CA GLN A 149 -21.18 -11.08 -21.43
C GLN A 149 -21.19 -10.35 -20.08
N LEU A 150 -20.04 -10.20 -19.44
CA LEU A 150 -19.87 -9.61 -18.12
C LEU A 150 -19.11 -8.27 -18.19
N SER A 151 -19.46 -7.36 -17.28
CA SER A 151 -18.64 -6.18 -17.03
C SER A 151 -17.30 -6.55 -16.38
N GLY A 152 -16.29 -5.66 -16.45
CA GLY A 152 -14.98 -5.89 -15.84
C GLY A 152 -15.06 -6.25 -14.34
N GLY A 153 -15.88 -5.55 -13.56
CA GLY A 153 -16.09 -5.88 -12.15
C GLY A 153 -16.77 -7.24 -11.93
N GLN A 154 -17.68 -7.64 -12.82
CA GLN A 154 -18.27 -8.98 -12.76
C GLN A 154 -17.24 -10.07 -13.10
N GLN A 155 -16.37 -9.84 -14.10
CA GLN A 155 -15.28 -10.76 -14.43
C GLN A 155 -14.31 -10.92 -13.26
N GLN A 156 -13.97 -9.84 -12.59
CA GLN A 156 -13.14 -9.87 -11.40
C GLN A 156 -13.77 -10.69 -10.26
N ARG A 157 -15.06 -10.49 -9.99
CA ARG A 157 -15.79 -11.29 -8.98
C ARG A 157 -15.83 -12.78 -9.36
N VAL A 158 -15.94 -13.13 -10.64
CA VAL A 158 -15.83 -14.52 -11.10
C VAL A 158 -14.43 -15.07 -10.82
N ALA A 159 -13.36 -14.33 -11.10
CA ALA A 159 -12.00 -14.75 -10.79
C ALA A 159 -11.79 -14.95 -9.28
N LEU A 160 -12.37 -14.07 -8.47
CA LEU A 160 -12.33 -14.20 -7.01
C LEU A 160 -13.13 -15.42 -6.54
N ALA A 161 -14.35 -15.65 -7.04
CA ALA A 161 -15.14 -16.84 -6.73
C ALA A 161 -14.42 -18.13 -7.13
N ARG A 162 -13.79 -18.19 -8.31
CA ARG A 162 -12.96 -19.30 -8.76
C ARG A 162 -11.80 -19.57 -7.80
N THR A 163 -11.23 -18.53 -7.25
CA THR A 163 -10.14 -18.62 -6.28
C THR A 163 -10.61 -19.12 -4.92
N LEU A 164 -11.81 -18.72 -4.49
CA LEU A 164 -12.35 -19.04 -3.16
C LEU A 164 -13.09 -20.38 -3.09
N VAL A 165 -13.51 -20.97 -4.23
CA VAL A 165 -14.38 -22.16 -4.28
C VAL A 165 -13.78 -23.41 -3.62
N PHE A 166 -12.45 -23.49 -3.55
CA PHE A 166 -11.73 -24.60 -2.92
C PHE A 166 -11.18 -24.28 -1.53
N GLU A 167 -11.57 -23.13 -0.96
CA GLU A 167 -11.21 -22.69 0.40
C GLU A 167 -9.68 -22.67 0.63
N PRO A 168 -8.93 -21.85 -0.14
CA PRO A 168 -7.47 -21.80 -0.02
C PRO A 168 -7.04 -21.23 1.33
N SER A 169 -5.83 -21.57 1.79
CA SER A 169 -5.24 -20.98 3.01
C SER A 169 -4.78 -19.53 2.79
N LEU A 170 -4.47 -19.17 1.55
CA LEU A 170 -3.92 -17.89 1.13
C LEU A 170 -4.44 -17.50 -0.25
N VAL A 171 -4.77 -16.24 -0.45
CA VAL A 171 -5.11 -15.67 -1.75
C VAL A 171 -4.06 -14.64 -2.15
N LEU A 172 -3.52 -14.79 -3.35
CA LEU A 172 -2.59 -13.86 -3.98
C LEU A 172 -3.32 -13.08 -5.07
N MET A 173 -3.10 -11.77 -5.15
CA MET A 173 -3.71 -10.90 -6.15
C MET A 173 -2.66 -9.99 -6.79
N ASP A 174 -2.51 -10.07 -8.10
CA ASP A 174 -1.57 -9.24 -8.86
C ASP A 174 -2.33 -8.15 -9.63
N GLU A 175 -2.33 -6.93 -9.13
CA GLU A 175 -2.97 -5.72 -9.69
C GLU A 175 -4.42 -5.95 -10.19
N PRO A 176 -5.31 -6.59 -9.41
CA PRO A 176 -6.60 -7.04 -9.94
C PRO A 176 -7.60 -5.90 -10.22
N LEU A 177 -7.32 -4.66 -9.78
CA LEU A 177 -8.20 -3.50 -9.99
C LEU A 177 -7.70 -2.56 -11.08
N GLY A 178 -6.54 -2.80 -11.67
CA GLY A 178 -5.87 -1.88 -12.61
C GLY A 178 -6.68 -1.55 -13.87
N ALA A 179 -7.53 -2.47 -14.34
CA ALA A 179 -8.34 -2.31 -15.55
C ALA A 179 -9.71 -1.63 -15.32
N LEU A 180 -10.06 -1.28 -14.06
CA LEU A 180 -11.37 -0.72 -13.71
C LEU A 180 -11.36 0.81 -13.71
N ASP A 181 -12.51 1.42 -14.03
CA ASP A 181 -12.72 2.86 -13.81
C ASP A 181 -12.67 3.21 -12.31
N LYS A 182 -12.46 4.49 -12.00
CA LYS A 182 -12.25 4.98 -10.64
C LYS A 182 -13.40 4.60 -9.69
N GLN A 183 -14.65 4.83 -10.09
CA GLN A 183 -15.80 4.61 -9.22
C GLN A 183 -16.01 3.13 -8.92
N LEU A 184 -15.86 2.28 -9.92
CA LEU A 184 -15.96 0.84 -9.77
C LEU A 184 -14.79 0.29 -8.92
N ARG A 185 -13.58 0.83 -9.11
CA ARG A 185 -12.40 0.47 -8.32
C ARG A 185 -12.62 0.75 -6.83
N GLU A 186 -13.07 1.95 -6.47
CA GLU A 186 -13.37 2.32 -5.07
C GLU A 186 -14.40 1.38 -4.42
N ARG A 187 -15.46 0.98 -5.15
CA ARG A 187 -16.44 -0.01 -4.66
C ARG A 187 -15.80 -1.39 -4.46
N MET A 188 -15.02 -1.84 -5.43
CA MET A 188 -14.39 -3.16 -5.37
C MET A 188 -13.36 -3.28 -4.24
N GLN A 189 -12.65 -2.21 -3.90
CA GLN A 189 -11.77 -2.16 -2.73
C GLN A 189 -12.55 -2.50 -1.45
N ILE A 190 -13.66 -1.82 -1.24
CA ILE A 190 -14.51 -2.05 -0.05
C ILE A 190 -15.06 -3.48 -0.03
N GLU A 191 -15.56 -3.97 -1.16
CA GLU A 191 -16.12 -5.33 -1.26
C GLU A 191 -15.06 -6.41 -1.00
N ILE A 192 -13.85 -6.29 -1.56
CA ILE A 192 -12.76 -7.23 -1.34
C ILE A 192 -12.35 -7.24 0.14
N LYS A 193 -12.22 -6.06 0.77
CA LYS A 193 -11.88 -5.98 2.20
C LYS A 193 -12.98 -6.59 3.08
N GLN A 194 -14.25 -6.32 2.79
CA GLN A 194 -15.38 -6.90 3.52
C GLN A 194 -15.40 -8.44 3.37
N LEU A 195 -15.18 -8.95 2.16
CA LEU A 195 -15.13 -10.37 1.89
C LEU A 195 -13.97 -11.03 2.64
N GLN A 196 -12.78 -10.45 2.59
CA GLN A 196 -11.60 -10.92 3.34
C GLN A 196 -11.88 -10.98 4.83
N THR A 197 -12.45 -9.92 5.40
CA THR A 197 -12.77 -9.84 6.83
C THR A 197 -13.84 -10.87 7.23
N SER A 198 -14.89 -11.05 6.41
CA SER A 198 -15.99 -11.98 6.70
C SER A 198 -15.55 -13.45 6.64
N LEU A 199 -14.62 -13.77 5.77
CA LEU A 199 -14.07 -15.12 5.61
C LEU A 199 -12.87 -15.40 6.52
N GLY A 200 -12.25 -14.36 7.10
CA GLY A 200 -11.01 -14.49 7.88
C GLY A 200 -9.82 -15.02 7.08
N ILE A 201 -9.82 -14.83 5.75
CA ILE A 201 -8.81 -15.37 4.84
C ILE A 201 -7.58 -14.48 4.80
N THR A 202 -6.39 -15.09 4.66
CA THR A 202 -5.15 -14.35 4.43
C THR A 202 -5.04 -13.93 2.98
N MET A 203 -4.72 -12.65 2.73
CA MET A 203 -4.55 -12.12 1.38
C MET A 203 -3.22 -11.38 1.24
N VAL A 204 -2.51 -11.64 0.14
CA VAL A 204 -1.35 -10.85 -0.31
C VAL A 204 -1.72 -10.18 -1.62
N TYR A 205 -1.64 -8.88 -1.63
CA TYR A 205 -2.11 -8.01 -2.71
C TYR A 205 -0.95 -7.20 -3.28
N VAL A 206 -0.81 -7.15 -4.59
CA VAL A 206 0.17 -6.31 -5.27
C VAL A 206 -0.54 -5.17 -5.97
N THR A 207 -0.06 -3.96 -5.79
CA THR A 207 -0.53 -2.78 -6.51
C THR A 207 0.58 -1.72 -6.62
N HIS A 208 0.37 -0.77 -7.52
CA HIS A 208 1.10 0.51 -7.55
C HIS A 208 0.19 1.69 -7.14
N ASP A 209 -1.10 1.44 -6.86
CA ASP A 209 -2.06 2.45 -6.42
C ASP A 209 -2.06 2.58 -4.89
N GLN A 210 -1.69 3.78 -4.42
CA GLN A 210 -1.60 4.09 -2.99
C GLN A 210 -2.97 4.07 -2.31
N SER A 211 -4.04 4.49 -3.03
CA SER A 211 -5.40 4.51 -2.50
C SER A 211 -5.88 3.09 -2.19
N GLU A 212 -5.59 2.13 -3.07
CA GLU A 212 -5.89 0.72 -2.84
C GLU A 212 -5.20 0.20 -1.59
N ALA A 213 -3.88 0.44 -1.49
CA ALA A 213 -3.08 -0.02 -0.36
C ALA A 213 -3.56 0.59 0.97
N LEU A 214 -3.77 1.90 1.03
CA LEU A 214 -4.21 2.59 2.25
C LEU A 214 -5.62 2.19 2.70
N THR A 215 -6.51 1.84 1.74
CA THR A 215 -7.91 1.51 2.05
C THR A 215 -8.09 0.07 2.55
N MET A 216 -7.37 -0.89 1.96
CA MET A 216 -7.66 -2.32 2.18
C MET A 216 -6.73 -3.01 3.17
N SER A 217 -5.51 -2.49 3.37
CA SER A 217 -4.44 -3.24 4.03
C SER A 217 -4.52 -3.19 5.55
N ASP A 218 -4.13 -4.27 6.18
CA ASP A 218 -3.77 -4.28 7.60
C ASP A 218 -2.31 -3.85 7.76
N ARG A 219 -1.42 -4.29 6.85
CA ARG A 219 -0.04 -3.82 6.72
C ARG A 219 0.33 -3.61 5.25
N ILE A 220 1.24 -2.68 5.02
CA ILE A 220 1.76 -2.35 3.69
C ILE A 220 3.27 -2.49 3.70
N ALA A 221 3.80 -3.30 2.78
CA ALA A 221 5.23 -3.39 2.47
C ALA A 221 5.54 -2.49 1.28
N VAL A 222 6.25 -1.38 1.50
CA VAL A 222 6.67 -0.46 0.43
C VAL A 222 7.95 -0.98 -0.21
N PHE A 223 7.86 -1.38 -1.48
CA PHE A 223 8.98 -1.91 -2.27
C PHE A 223 9.64 -0.82 -3.09
N HIS A 224 10.97 -0.78 -3.04
CA HIS A 224 11.79 0.02 -3.93
C HIS A 224 13.14 -0.67 -4.18
N ASP A 225 13.58 -0.69 -5.43
CA ASP A 225 14.87 -1.31 -5.83
C ASP A 225 15.08 -2.72 -5.28
N GLY A 226 14.05 -3.56 -5.34
CA GLY A 226 14.09 -4.95 -4.90
C GLY A 226 14.11 -5.17 -3.37
N ARG A 227 13.88 -4.13 -2.57
CA ARG A 227 13.88 -4.18 -1.10
C ARG A 227 12.61 -3.59 -0.50
N ILE A 228 12.26 -4.04 0.68
CA ILE A 228 11.24 -3.37 1.51
C ILE A 228 11.88 -2.14 2.17
N GLN A 229 11.33 -0.96 1.87
CA GLN A 229 11.77 0.31 2.46
C GLN A 229 11.11 0.55 3.82
N GLN A 230 9.85 0.15 3.95
CA GLN A 230 9.10 0.21 5.20
C GLN A 230 7.96 -0.82 5.17
N LEU A 231 7.69 -1.42 6.32
CA LEU A 231 6.56 -2.31 6.55
C LEU A 231 5.82 -1.80 7.79
N ALA A 232 4.59 -1.31 7.60
CA ALA A 232 3.80 -0.74 8.69
C ALA A 232 2.30 -0.81 8.37
N ASP A 233 1.45 -0.50 9.36
CA ASP A 233 0.03 -0.22 9.13
C ASP A 233 -0.13 1.07 8.29
N PRO A 234 -1.28 1.27 7.61
CA PRO A 234 -1.49 2.41 6.72
C PRO A 234 -1.27 3.77 7.38
N LYS A 235 -1.70 3.93 8.64
CA LYS A 235 -1.59 5.19 9.36
C LYS A 235 -0.14 5.52 9.69
N THR A 236 0.58 4.57 10.28
CA THR A 236 2.01 4.71 10.58
C THR A 236 2.82 4.97 9.31
N LEU A 237 2.52 4.27 8.22
CA LEU A 237 3.21 4.47 6.94
C LEU A 237 3.02 5.91 6.40
N TYR A 238 1.82 6.48 6.57
CA TYR A 238 1.50 7.83 6.12
C TYR A 238 2.08 8.92 7.02
N ASP A 239 1.93 8.77 8.33
CA ASP A 239 2.29 9.77 9.34
C ASP A 239 3.79 9.71 9.70
N GLU A 240 4.40 8.51 9.63
CA GLU A 240 5.76 8.24 10.08
C GLU A 240 6.62 7.54 9.02
N PRO A 241 6.81 8.15 7.83
CA PRO A 241 7.66 7.57 6.81
C PRO A 241 9.09 7.42 7.31
N SER A 242 9.71 6.26 7.04
CA SER A 242 11.05 5.93 7.50
C SER A 242 12.17 6.66 6.75
N ASN A 243 11.92 7.06 5.50
CA ASN A 243 12.88 7.73 4.63
C ASN A 243 12.19 8.63 3.61
N ARG A 244 12.99 9.39 2.85
CA ARG A 244 12.48 10.34 1.83
C ARG A 244 11.71 9.66 0.71
N PHE A 245 12.13 8.45 0.31
CA PHE A 245 11.41 7.71 -0.72
C PHE A 245 9.97 7.40 -0.27
N VAL A 246 9.80 6.81 0.91
CA VAL A 246 8.47 6.48 1.44
C VAL A 246 7.63 7.74 1.61
N ALA A 247 8.19 8.83 2.16
CA ALA A 247 7.50 10.10 2.34
C ALA A 247 6.98 10.68 1.03
N SER A 248 7.78 10.63 -0.03
CA SER A 248 7.40 11.16 -1.34
C SER A 248 6.54 10.20 -2.17
N PHE A 249 6.66 8.90 -1.92
CA PHE A 249 5.90 7.88 -2.62
C PHE A 249 4.48 7.72 -2.06
N ILE A 250 4.29 7.87 -0.75
CA ILE A 250 2.97 7.75 -0.11
C ILE A 250 2.32 9.13 0.05
N GLY A 251 1.37 9.44 -0.85
CA GLY A 251 0.67 10.72 -0.85
C GLY A 251 1.54 11.91 -1.30
N GLU A 252 0.93 13.07 -1.39
CA GLU A 252 1.66 14.33 -1.65
C GLU A 252 2.45 14.75 -0.40
N ASN A 253 3.68 15.25 -0.59
CA ASN A 253 4.55 15.59 0.52
C ASN A 253 5.47 16.78 0.19
N ASN A 254 5.69 17.67 1.15
CA ASN A 254 6.73 18.67 1.08
C ASN A 254 8.02 18.09 1.68
N THR A 255 9.06 18.00 0.89
CA THR A 255 10.39 17.56 1.35
C THR A 255 11.38 18.70 1.12
N MET A 256 11.81 19.33 2.20
CA MET A 256 12.61 20.54 2.19
C MET A 256 14.02 20.26 2.72
N PRO A 257 15.07 20.35 1.88
CA PRO A 257 16.45 20.20 2.33
C PRO A 257 16.79 21.17 3.46
N CYS A 258 17.51 20.69 4.48
CA CYS A 258 17.87 21.46 5.65
C CYS A 258 19.20 21.02 6.26
N THR A 259 19.71 21.81 7.21
CA THR A 259 20.86 21.46 8.06
C THR A 259 20.38 21.25 9.49
N LEU A 260 20.69 20.12 10.10
CA LEU A 260 20.41 19.88 11.51
C LEU A 260 21.36 20.72 12.38
N LEU A 261 20.79 21.58 13.22
CA LEU A 261 21.56 22.39 14.18
C LEU A 261 21.76 21.69 15.53
N GLY A 262 20.79 20.88 15.95
CA GLY A 262 20.81 20.21 17.24
C GLY A 262 19.45 19.65 17.62
N ARG A 263 19.34 19.19 18.87
CA ARG A 263 18.09 18.64 19.44
C ARG A 263 17.87 19.22 20.83
N GLU A 264 16.62 19.57 21.13
CA GLU A 264 16.17 20.02 22.44
C GLU A 264 14.93 19.23 22.84
N GLY A 265 14.97 18.49 23.95
CA GLY A 265 13.84 17.75 24.47
C GLY A 265 13.23 16.72 23.49
N GLY A 266 14.05 16.09 22.64
CA GLY A 266 13.59 15.13 21.62
C GLY A 266 13.07 15.80 20.31
N VAL A 267 13.05 17.13 20.24
CA VAL A 267 12.69 17.90 19.06
C VAL A 267 13.97 18.32 18.33
N ALA A 268 14.03 18.05 17.03
CA ALA A 268 15.13 18.47 16.18
C ALA A 268 14.96 19.92 15.74
N ILE A 269 16.05 20.68 15.66
CA ILE A 269 16.08 22.05 15.14
C ILE A 269 16.80 22.02 13.80
N ALA A 270 16.08 22.33 12.74
CA ALA A 270 16.56 22.34 11.36
C ALA A 270 16.67 23.78 10.84
N ARG A 271 17.79 24.11 10.20
CA ARG A 271 18.01 25.39 9.53
C ARG A 271 17.80 25.22 8.03
N MET A 272 16.90 26.03 7.48
CA MET A 272 16.59 26.12 6.07
C MET A 272 17.63 26.96 5.31
N ALA A 273 17.57 26.95 3.97
CA ALA A 273 18.56 27.63 3.12
C ALA A 273 18.61 29.15 3.31
N ASP A 274 17.49 29.77 3.66
CA ASP A 274 17.38 31.21 3.94
C ASP A 274 17.74 31.61 5.40
N GLY A 275 18.13 30.62 6.23
CA GLY A 275 18.42 30.82 7.64
C GLY A 275 17.24 30.65 8.58
N THR A 276 16.02 30.47 8.07
CA THR A 276 14.82 30.15 8.88
C THR A 276 15.03 28.87 9.62
N THR A 277 14.56 28.78 10.88
CA THR A 277 14.62 27.55 11.67
C THR A 277 13.23 26.94 11.80
N LEU A 278 13.15 25.62 11.54
CA LEU A 278 11.97 24.80 11.81
C LEU A 278 12.30 23.76 12.87
N LYS A 279 11.29 23.45 13.70
CA LYS A 279 11.34 22.35 14.66
C LYS A 279 10.61 21.14 14.10
N ALA A 280 11.18 19.95 14.27
CA ALA A 280 10.58 18.71 13.79
C ALA A 280 10.59 17.64 14.88
N ALA A 281 9.47 16.90 15.00
CA ALA A 281 9.37 15.78 15.89
C ALA A 281 10.10 14.56 15.32
N GLY A 282 10.62 13.74 16.22
CA GLY A 282 11.20 12.43 15.93
C GLY A 282 12.34 12.51 14.92
N ALA A 283 13.40 11.82 15.14
CA ALA A 283 14.19 11.27 14.05
C ALA A 283 15.32 10.44 14.62
N ASN A 284 15.38 9.24 14.17
CA ASN A 284 16.60 8.45 14.22
C ASN A 284 17.57 8.93 13.13
N VAL A 285 17.68 10.26 12.90
CA VAL A 285 18.69 10.84 12.03
C VAL A 285 19.96 10.90 12.83
N SER A 286 20.95 10.09 12.48
CA SER A 286 22.18 9.93 13.24
C SER A 286 23.29 10.90 12.84
N GLY A 287 23.14 11.72 11.80
CA GLY A 287 24.18 12.56 11.25
C GLY A 287 23.87 14.06 11.26
N THR A 288 24.91 14.88 11.43
CA THR A 288 24.90 16.34 11.18
C THR A 288 25.18 16.67 9.69
N GLY A 289 24.97 15.74 8.78
CA GLY A 289 25.40 15.80 7.38
C GLY A 289 24.38 16.34 6.39
N ALA A 290 24.81 16.54 5.15
CA ALA A 290 24.17 17.31 4.09
C ALA A 290 22.93 16.69 3.40
N ASN A 291 22.45 15.50 3.83
CA ASN A 291 21.34 14.82 3.17
C ASN A 291 20.10 14.68 4.05
N ILE A 292 19.79 15.73 4.82
CA ILE A 292 18.64 15.77 5.72
C ILE A 292 17.58 16.68 5.15
N SER A 293 16.31 16.33 5.30
CA SER A 293 15.18 17.16 4.89
C SER A 293 14.11 17.20 5.97
N VAL A 294 13.43 18.32 6.10
CA VAL A 294 12.16 18.42 6.81
C VAL A 294 11.06 17.97 5.87
N SER A 295 10.24 17.03 6.32
CA SER A 295 9.06 16.51 5.63
C SER A 295 7.80 16.99 6.33
N VAL A 296 6.80 17.48 5.58
CA VAL A 296 5.49 17.86 6.10
C VAL A 296 4.41 17.68 5.04
N ARG A 297 3.28 17.09 5.41
CA ARG A 297 2.15 16.89 4.51
C ARG A 297 1.46 18.21 4.16
N PRO A 298 0.98 18.41 2.91
CA PRO A 298 0.28 19.63 2.51
C PRO A 298 -0.96 19.96 3.35
N GLU A 299 -1.70 18.96 3.81
CA GLU A 299 -2.88 19.10 4.67
C GLU A 299 -2.55 19.55 6.11
N ASN A 300 -1.32 19.35 6.55
CA ASN A 300 -0.82 19.78 7.86
C ASN A 300 -0.27 21.22 7.84
N ILE A 301 -0.29 21.85 6.68
CA ILE A 301 0.09 23.28 6.52
C ILE A 301 -1.18 24.11 6.39
N SER A 302 -1.28 25.14 7.22
CA SER A 302 -2.43 26.04 7.24
C SER A 302 -1.98 27.51 7.11
N LEU A 303 -2.93 28.38 6.80
CA LEU A 303 -2.71 29.82 6.86
C LEU A 303 -2.53 30.24 8.33
N ALA A 304 -1.51 31.04 8.59
CA ALA A 304 -1.22 31.48 9.95
C ALA A 304 -2.36 32.32 10.54
N GLY A 305 -2.79 31.93 11.73
CA GLY A 305 -3.75 32.72 12.50
C GLY A 305 -3.13 33.98 13.14
N LYS A 306 -4.00 34.77 13.80
CA LYS A 306 -3.53 35.94 14.57
C LYS A 306 -2.79 35.48 15.82
N GLY A 307 -1.61 36.03 16.06
CA GLY A 307 -0.75 35.74 17.22
C GLY A 307 0.18 34.51 17.01
N VAL A 308 1.15 34.37 17.91
CA VAL A 308 2.08 33.22 17.95
C VAL A 308 1.49 32.16 18.85
N ARG A 309 1.40 30.92 18.35
CA ARG A 309 0.94 29.77 19.11
C ARG A 309 2.13 28.87 19.44
N ALA A 310 2.23 28.41 20.69
CA ALA A 310 3.24 27.43 21.08
C ALA A 310 3.02 26.09 20.31
N GLY A 311 4.11 25.41 19.98
CA GLY A 311 4.04 24.11 19.30
C GLY A 311 3.89 24.17 17.78
N LEU A 312 3.90 25.37 17.18
CA LEU A 312 3.83 25.57 15.72
C LEU A 312 5.14 26.14 15.16
N ASN A 313 5.49 25.65 13.99
CA ASN A 313 6.42 26.33 13.09
C ASN A 313 5.65 27.39 12.30
N ARG A 314 6.24 28.55 12.11
CA ARG A 314 5.68 29.62 11.29
C ARG A 314 6.73 30.11 10.31
N PHE A 315 6.35 30.29 9.05
CA PHE A 315 7.24 30.77 8.00
C PHE A 315 6.47 31.58 6.97
N SER A 316 7.18 32.44 6.25
CA SER A 316 6.62 33.32 5.23
C SER A 316 7.10 32.89 3.85
N GLY A 317 6.33 33.21 2.83
CA GLY A 317 6.70 33.00 1.44
C GLY A 317 5.77 33.75 0.49
N LYS A 318 6.02 33.64 -0.81
CA LYS A 318 5.23 34.25 -1.86
C LYS A 318 4.35 33.26 -2.58
N ALA A 319 3.05 33.54 -2.72
CA ALA A 319 2.13 32.73 -3.48
C ALA A 319 2.58 32.62 -4.94
N ARG A 320 2.75 31.39 -5.47
CA ARG A 320 3.17 31.10 -6.84
C ARG A 320 2.05 30.55 -7.68
N ASP A 321 1.36 29.53 -7.15
CA ASP A 321 0.25 28.87 -7.85
C ASP A 321 -0.91 28.66 -6.90
N VAL A 322 -2.13 28.80 -7.43
CA VAL A 322 -3.37 28.60 -6.68
C VAL A 322 -4.35 27.81 -7.55
N PHE A 323 -4.72 26.61 -7.12
CA PHE A 323 -5.67 25.77 -7.82
C PHE A 323 -6.84 25.39 -6.90
N PHE A 324 -8.07 25.59 -7.36
CA PHE A 324 -9.25 25.13 -6.67
C PHE A 324 -9.60 23.70 -7.14
N LEU A 325 -9.66 22.74 -6.21
CA LEU A 325 -9.87 21.33 -6.50
C LEU A 325 -11.21 20.79 -5.96
N GLY A 326 -12.14 21.70 -5.64
CA GLY A 326 -13.48 21.39 -5.14
C GLY A 326 -13.56 21.41 -3.62
N ASP A 327 -13.06 20.43 -2.95
CA ASP A 327 -13.07 20.30 -1.47
C ASP A 327 -11.97 21.15 -0.79
N HIS A 328 -10.90 21.47 -1.52
CA HIS A 328 -9.79 22.28 -1.04
C HIS A 328 -9.18 23.15 -2.13
N MET A 329 -8.38 24.11 -1.71
CA MET A 329 -7.48 24.90 -2.55
C MET A 329 -6.06 24.38 -2.35
N ARG A 330 -5.36 24.09 -3.44
CA ARG A 330 -3.93 23.81 -3.45
C ARG A 330 -3.19 25.13 -3.66
N LEU A 331 -2.43 25.54 -2.66
CA LEU A 331 -1.63 26.78 -2.66
C LEU A 331 -0.16 26.40 -2.66
N SER A 332 0.58 26.80 -3.71
CA SER A 332 2.04 26.67 -3.77
C SER A 332 2.69 27.98 -3.37
N VAL A 333 3.55 27.94 -2.37
CA VAL A 333 4.25 29.10 -1.81
C VAL A 333 5.76 28.92 -1.96
N GLU A 334 6.44 29.91 -2.54
CA GLU A 334 7.89 29.93 -2.55
C GLU A 334 8.43 30.49 -1.23
N ALA A 335 9.13 29.61 -0.50
CA ALA A 335 9.70 29.90 0.82
C ALA A 335 11.14 29.37 0.91
N PHE A 336 11.82 29.62 2.02
CA PHE A 336 13.11 29.00 2.37
C PHE A 336 14.21 29.17 1.31
N GLY A 337 14.24 30.30 0.63
CA GLY A 337 15.27 30.61 -0.38
C GLY A 337 14.98 29.96 -1.75
N GLY A 338 13.71 29.89 -2.15
CA GLY A 338 13.26 29.47 -3.47
C GLY A 338 12.66 28.04 -3.52
N GLN A 339 12.42 27.44 -2.37
CA GLN A 339 11.75 26.14 -2.31
C GLN A 339 10.23 26.31 -2.43
N LEU A 340 9.58 25.43 -3.22
CA LEU A 340 8.14 25.41 -3.32
C LEU A 340 7.55 24.53 -2.21
N VAL A 341 6.67 25.13 -1.41
CA VAL A 341 5.91 24.48 -0.36
C VAL A 341 4.44 24.48 -0.74
N THR A 342 3.83 23.32 -0.80
CA THR A 342 2.40 23.14 -1.11
C THR A 342 1.60 23.03 0.19
N ALA A 343 0.50 23.80 0.29
CA ALA A 343 -0.48 23.70 1.36
C ALA A 343 -1.85 23.34 0.78
N ARG A 344 -2.61 22.51 1.49
CA ARG A 344 -4.02 22.18 1.21
C ARG A 344 -4.91 23.01 2.14
N ILE A 345 -5.48 24.08 1.60
CA ILE A 345 -6.36 24.97 2.36
C ILE A 345 -7.81 24.51 2.15
N PRO A 346 -8.55 24.12 3.21
CA PRO A 346 -9.95 23.73 3.09
C PRO A 346 -10.79 24.78 2.36
N ALA A 347 -11.74 24.37 1.49
CA ALA A 347 -12.53 25.28 0.67
C ALA A 347 -13.25 26.38 1.48
N ARG A 348 -13.69 26.05 2.70
CA ARG A 348 -14.32 27.04 3.64
C ARG A 348 -13.37 28.14 4.14
N GLN A 349 -12.07 27.94 4.04
CA GLN A 349 -11.02 28.88 4.41
C GLN A 349 -10.34 29.50 3.17
N ALA A 350 -10.79 29.07 1.98
CA ALA A 350 -10.26 29.56 0.72
C ALA A 350 -10.58 31.05 0.58
N ARG A 351 -9.57 31.83 0.22
CA ARG A 351 -9.69 33.23 -0.21
C ARG A 351 -8.96 33.43 -1.51
N HIS A 352 -9.17 34.52 -2.16
CA HIS A 352 -8.39 34.91 -3.32
C HIS A 352 -6.96 35.22 -2.90
N PHE A 353 -5.98 34.65 -3.58
CA PHE A 353 -4.56 34.96 -3.44
C PHE A 353 -4.07 35.55 -4.77
N ALA A 354 -3.42 36.71 -4.68
CA ALA A 354 -2.72 37.28 -5.83
C ALA A 354 -1.36 36.54 -6.01
N LEU A 355 -0.94 36.32 -7.25
CA LEU A 355 0.41 35.83 -7.52
C LEU A 355 1.46 36.79 -7.00
N GLY A 356 2.45 36.29 -6.25
CA GLY A 356 3.48 37.09 -5.61
C GLY A 356 3.06 37.70 -4.26
N GLU A 357 1.82 37.51 -3.80
CA GLU A 357 1.35 37.90 -2.48
C GLU A 357 2.16 37.25 -1.37
N ASP A 358 2.51 38.03 -0.35
CA ASP A 358 3.16 37.50 0.84
C ASP A 358 2.15 36.71 1.70
N VAL A 359 2.46 35.46 1.94
CA VAL A 359 1.62 34.56 2.72
C VAL A 359 2.40 34.03 3.92
N VAL A 360 1.76 34.00 5.08
CA VAL A 360 2.31 33.37 6.28
C VAL A 360 1.62 32.05 6.51
N LEU A 361 2.41 30.99 6.59
CA LEU A 361 1.96 29.62 6.82
C LEU A 361 2.40 29.13 8.19
N GLU A 362 1.66 28.15 8.72
CA GLU A 362 2.01 27.47 9.97
C GLU A 362 1.75 25.96 9.87
N CYS A 363 2.58 25.18 10.58
CA CYS A 363 2.40 23.73 10.73
C CYS A 363 2.84 23.27 12.12
N GLY A 364 2.26 22.20 12.63
CA GLY A 364 2.62 21.62 13.91
C GLY A 364 4.04 21.06 13.94
N ILE A 365 4.74 21.22 15.06
CA ILE A 365 6.06 20.61 15.25
C ILE A 365 5.98 19.08 15.16
N SER A 366 4.92 18.51 15.72
CA SER A 366 4.66 17.06 15.68
C SER A 366 4.36 16.52 14.27
N GLU A 367 3.95 17.38 13.36
CA GLU A 367 3.60 17.06 11.96
C GLU A 367 4.80 17.19 11.02
N CYS A 368 5.88 17.81 11.49
CA CYS A 368 7.14 17.90 10.77
C CYS A 368 8.05 16.74 11.16
N ARG A 369 8.57 16.03 10.17
CA ARG A 369 9.51 14.91 10.34
C ARG A 369 10.86 15.23 9.72
N LEU A 370 11.95 14.83 10.38
CA LEU A 370 13.28 14.84 9.78
C LEU A 370 13.54 13.50 9.11
N LEU A 371 13.95 13.54 7.84
CA LEU A 371 14.23 12.34 7.04
C LEU A 371 15.65 12.42 6.46
N GLU A 372 16.32 11.29 6.49
CA GLU A 372 17.55 11.07 5.72
C GLU A 372 17.20 10.71 4.26
N ALA A 373 18.19 10.87 3.35
CA ALA A 373 18.04 10.60 1.93
C ALA A 373 17.74 9.13 1.63
#